data_4fac6786601daf4ae82f68c0f40b3b92
#
_entry.id   4fac6786601daf4ae82f68c0f40b3b92
#
_cell.length_a   1.000
_cell.length_b   1.000
_cell.length_c   1.000
_cell.angle_alpha   90.00
_cell.angle_beta   90.00
_cell.angle_gamma   90.00
#
_symmetry.space_group_name_H-M   'P 1'
#
loop_
_entity.id
_entity.type
_entity.pdbx_description
1 polymer ?
#
loop_
_entity_poly.entity_id
_entity_poly.type
_entity_poly.pdbx_seq_one_letter_code
_entity_poly.pdbx_strand_id
1 'polypeptide(L)'
;DVSHWVEQVDLSESMPKVDGRLREDIFFELAEPLMKKTRDYFDILNDEAGLVEAELSSAHRAFAQAALHPLILRAPFVYRTYTKPLGYAGDYQMVNQIMGDPRQGPSTYFQIVNVAFLATAVARAHRNRIDILVQFLSRMADTARAQGRPFRVLNVGCGPAIEVQRFITTYADPAWLHFELLDFSEEALTWSSERLNSINNGLTNKAVFQFQRDSVHQLIKRRIAADTAQAREFDVVYCAGLFDYLSDKVCAKLMQHFTARIRHGGTMLVTNVHLDNPEKSTMEHVLEWYLIYRDQAKMASLLPLGTTDHKLWVDATGVNVFAEVTVT
;
A
#
# COMPACT_ATOMS: atom_id res chain seq x y z
N ASP A 1 -2.52 -8.36 34.77
CA ASP A 1 -1.86 -8.34 33.51
C ASP A 1 -2.11 -7.02 32.78
N VAL A 2 -1.45 -6.80 31.62
CA VAL A 2 -1.38 -5.48 30.97
C VAL A 2 -2.73 -4.98 30.51
N SER A 3 -3.58 -5.81 29.90
CA SER A 3 -4.89 -5.37 29.41
C SER A 3 -5.77 -4.87 30.55
N HIS A 4 -5.81 -5.60 31.66
CA HIS A 4 -6.57 -5.22 32.84
C HIS A 4 -6.05 -3.92 33.45
N TRP A 5 -4.73 -3.72 33.53
CA TRP A 5 -4.13 -2.48 34.01
C TRP A 5 -4.52 -1.28 33.13
N VAL A 6 -4.45 -1.43 31.81
CA VAL A 6 -4.83 -0.36 30.87
C VAL A 6 -6.33 -0.06 30.95
N GLU A 7 -7.19 -1.07 31.21
CA GLU A 7 -8.63 -0.86 31.46
C GLU A 7 -8.87 0.02 32.70
N GLN A 8 -8.07 -0.12 33.76
CA GLN A 8 -8.16 0.76 34.92
C GLN A 8 -7.78 2.22 34.58
N VAL A 9 -6.87 2.42 33.62
CA VAL A 9 -6.55 3.76 33.09
C VAL A 9 -7.75 4.37 32.37
N ASP A 10 -8.47 3.57 31.56
CA ASP A 10 -9.70 4.02 30.87
C ASP A 10 -10.82 4.41 31.85
N LEU A 11 -10.94 3.72 32.98
CA LEU A 11 -11.94 3.99 34.01
C LEU A 11 -11.56 5.18 34.93
N SER A 12 -10.30 5.62 34.90
CA SER A 12 -9.84 6.71 35.78
C SER A 12 -10.35 8.06 35.28
N GLU A 13 -11.06 8.77 36.13
CA GLU A 13 -11.52 10.16 35.89
C GLU A 13 -10.36 11.19 35.99
N SER A 14 -9.26 10.83 36.64
CA SER A 14 -8.10 11.72 36.81
C SER A 14 -7.21 11.79 35.56
N MET A 15 -7.36 10.87 34.62
CA MET A 15 -6.57 10.85 33.41
C MET A 15 -7.03 11.92 32.40
N PRO A 16 -6.13 12.75 31.86
CA PRO A 16 -6.48 13.77 30.87
C PRO A 16 -7.00 13.13 29.59
N LYS A 17 -8.22 13.48 29.19
CA LYS A 17 -8.87 12.98 27.96
C LYS A 17 -9.31 14.13 27.07
N VAL A 18 -9.27 13.88 25.76
CA VAL A 18 -9.82 14.72 24.70
C VAL A 18 -10.69 13.83 23.82
N ASP A 19 -11.94 14.22 23.60
CA ASP A 19 -12.93 13.47 22.82
C ASP A 19 -13.07 11.99 23.27
N GLY A 20 -13.05 11.76 24.59
CA GLY A 20 -13.20 10.42 25.19
C GLY A 20 -11.97 9.53 25.12
N ARG A 21 -10.85 9.99 24.52
CA ARG A 21 -9.57 9.28 24.45
C ARG A 21 -8.52 9.96 25.32
N LEU A 22 -7.52 9.21 25.77
CA LEU A 22 -6.37 9.81 26.45
C LEU A 22 -5.73 10.90 25.59
N ARG A 23 -5.32 12.00 26.22
CA ARG A 23 -4.54 13.03 25.55
C ARG A 23 -3.29 12.40 24.93
N GLU A 24 -2.90 12.86 23.75
CA GLU A 24 -1.92 12.20 22.88
C GLU A 24 -0.57 11.96 23.55
N ASP A 25 -0.05 12.96 24.27
CA ASP A 25 1.20 12.86 25.01
C ASP A 25 1.15 11.77 26.09
N ILE A 26 0.08 11.73 26.88
CA ILE A 26 -0.13 10.71 27.92
C ILE A 26 -0.31 9.32 27.29
N PHE A 27 -1.03 9.24 26.15
CA PHE A 27 -1.20 7.99 25.44
C PHE A 27 0.14 7.41 24.98
N PHE A 28 1.00 8.20 24.34
CA PHE A 28 2.29 7.69 23.86
C PHE A 28 3.28 7.39 24.98
N GLU A 29 3.28 8.16 26.07
CA GLU A 29 4.07 7.83 27.27
C GLU A 29 3.69 6.46 27.84
N LEU A 30 2.39 6.16 27.91
CA LEU A 30 1.86 4.88 28.35
C LEU A 30 2.16 3.77 27.32
N ALA A 31 2.01 4.06 26.04
CA ALA A 31 2.10 3.07 24.95
C ALA A 31 3.54 2.65 24.64
N GLU A 32 4.52 3.55 24.76
CA GLU A 32 5.90 3.31 24.29
C GLU A 32 6.55 2.04 24.86
N PRO A 33 6.54 1.77 26.18
CA PRO A 33 7.12 0.54 26.72
C PRO A 33 6.40 -0.73 26.24
N LEU A 34 5.08 -0.66 26.04
CA LEU A 34 4.28 -1.77 25.54
C LEU A 34 4.54 -2.03 24.06
N MET A 35 4.65 -0.98 23.25
CA MET A 35 4.99 -1.06 21.84
C MET A 35 6.40 -1.63 21.63
N LYS A 36 7.37 -1.21 22.44
CA LYS A 36 8.72 -1.78 22.40
C LYS A 36 8.68 -3.27 22.66
N LYS A 37 8.02 -3.69 23.74
CA LYS A 37 7.90 -5.12 24.09
C LYS A 37 7.14 -5.91 23.03
N THR A 38 6.13 -5.34 22.40
CA THR A 38 5.41 -5.97 21.28
C THR A 38 6.31 -6.19 20.07
N ARG A 39 7.18 -5.22 19.73
CA ARG A 39 8.19 -5.39 18.66
C ARG A 39 9.15 -6.52 18.99
N ASP A 40 9.70 -6.54 20.20
CA ASP A 40 10.62 -7.62 20.63
C ASP A 40 9.96 -9.01 20.48
N TYR A 41 8.66 -9.13 20.78
CA TYR A 41 7.92 -10.38 20.58
C TYR A 41 7.67 -10.70 19.10
N PHE A 42 7.43 -9.69 18.25
CA PHE A 42 7.28 -9.93 16.81
C PHE A 42 8.60 -10.37 16.18
N ASP A 43 9.73 -9.81 16.59
CA ASP A 43 11.05 -10.23 16.16
C ASP A 43 11.28 -11.71 16.53
N ILE A 44 11.02 -12.10 17.79
CA ILE A 44 11.10 -13.50 18.23
C ILE A 44 10.15 -14.39 17.42
N LEU A 45 8.91 -13.98 17.21
CA LEU A 45 7.94 -14.76 16.43
C LEU A 45 8.42 -14.97 14.98
N ASN A 46 8.99 -13.93 14.35
CA ASN A 46 9.48 -14.03 12.98
C ASN A 46 10.70 -14.97 12.90
N ASP A 47 11.61 -14.91 13.86
CA ASP A 47 12.78 -15.77 13.93
C ASP A 47 12.37 -17.23 14.15
N GLU A 48 11.56 -17.53 15.16
CA GLU A 48 11.10 -18.88 15.48
C GLU A 48 10.24 -19.50 14.35
N ALA A 49 9.34 -18.72 13.76
CA ALA A 49 8.51 -19.17 12.65
C ALA A 49 9.33 -19.50 11.39
N GLY A 50 10.47 -18.83 11.21
CA GLY A 50 11.43 -19.12 10.13
C GLY A 50 12.14 -20.48 10.29
N LEU A 51 12.17 -21.04 11.49
CA LEU A 51 12.77 -22.34 11.80
C LEU A 51 11.79 -23.51 11.70
N VAL A 52 10.50 -23.23 11.56
CA VAL A 52 9.45 -24.26 11.54
C VAL A 52 9.42 -24.96 10.19
N GLU A 53 9.39 -26.31 10.22
CA GLU A 53 9.19 -27.14 9.04
C GLU A 53 7.83 -26.84 8.37
N ALA A 54 7.80 -26.84 7.03
CA ALA A 54 6.62 -26.47 6.26
C ALA A 54 5.36 -27.28 6.63
N GLU A 55 5.54 -28.57 6.94
CA GLU A 55 4.47 -29.49 7.34
C GLU A 55 3.80 -29.08 8.67
N LEU A 56 4.56 -28.46 9.58
CA LEU A 56 4.07 -28.02 10.89
C LEU A 56 3.53 -26.60 10.90
N SER A 57 3.76 -25.82 9.84
CA SER A 57 3.41 -24.40 9.76
C SER A 57 1.92 -24.14 10.04
N SER A 58 1.00 -25.00 9.57
CA SER A 58 -0.43 -24.85 9.82
C SER A 58 -0.81 -25.01 11.29
N ALA A 59 -0.18 -25.96 12.01
CA ALA A 59 -0.41 -26.19 13.43
C ALA A 59 0.15 -25.04 14.27
N HIS A 60 1.34 -24.55 13.94
CA HIS A 60 1.96 -23.40 14.61
C HIS A 60 1.12 -22.11 14.39
N ARG A 61 0.60 -21.89 13.19
CA ARG A 61 -0.30 -20.78 12.91
C ARG A 61 -1.58 -20.87 13.75
N ALA A 62 -2.22 -22.03 13.78
CA ALA A 62 -3.43 -22.23 14.58
C ALA A 62 -3.17 -21.97 16.06
N PHE A 63 -2.03 -22.41 16.58
CA PHE A 63 -1.61 -22.14 17.97
C PHE A 63 -1.40 -20.64 18.21
N ALA A 64 -0.64 -19.96 17.34
CA ALA A 64 -0.39 -18.53 17.46
C ALA A 64 -1.71 -17.71 17.43
N GLN A 65 -2.61 -18.05 16.53
CA GLN A 65 -3.91 -17.40 16.42
C GLN A 65 -4.78 -17.65 17.66
N ALA A 66 -4.86 -18.88 18.14
CA ALA A 66 -5.63 -19.20 19.35
C ALA A 66 -5.12 -18.41 20.58
N ALA A 67 -3.79 -18.22 20.68
CA ALA A 67 -3.20 -17.47 21.78
C ALA A 67 -3.32 -15.95 21.63
N LEU A 68 -3.15 -15.39 20.42
CA LEU A 68 -3.03 -13.95 20.20
C LEU A 68 -4.34 -13.28 19.80
N HIS A 69 -5.20 -13.92 19.00
CA HIS A 69 -6.42 -13.29 18.49
C HIS A 69 -7.34 -12.73 19.57
N PRO A 70 -7.58 -13.40 20.71
CA PRO A 70 -8.37 -12.83 21.79
C PRO A 70 -7.84 -11.49 22.32
N LEU A 71 -6.53 -11.26 22.17
CA LEU A 71 -5.84 -10.08 22.67
C LEU A 71 -5.73 -8.94 21.64
N ILE A 72 -5.86 -9.23 20.35
CA ILE A 72 -5.51 -8.25 19.32
C ILE A 72 -6.60 -7.96 18.29
N LEU A 73 -7.57 -8.89 18.07
CA LEU A 73 -8.54 -8.75 16.98
C LEU A 73 -9.54 -7.59 17.12
N ARG A 74 -9.63 -6.94 18.28
CA ARG A 74 -10.47 -5.74 18.43
C ARG A 74 -9.75 -4.45 18.00
N ALA A 75 -8.46 -4.52 17.67
CA ALA A 75 -7.74 -3.43 17.02
C ALA A 75 -8.18 -3.36 15.54
N PRO A 76 -8.67 -2.21 15.03
CA PRO A 76 -9.32 -2.13 13.72
C PRO A 76 -8.45 -2.56 12.55
N PHE A 77 -7.16 -2.20 12.54
CA PHE A 77 -6.21 -2.62 11.50
C PHE A 77 -6.02 -4.14 11.51
N VAL A 78 -5.80 -4.73 12.69
CA VAL A 78 -5.61 -6.18 12.85
C VAL A 78 -6.87 -6.95 12.43
N TYR A 79 -8.03 -6.48 12.88
CA TYR A 79 -9.31 -7.08 12.51
C TYR A 79 -9.53 -7.08 10.99
N ARG A 80 -9.31 -5.93 10.34
CA ARG A 80 -9.53 -5.80 8.90
C ARG A 80 -8.59 -6.67 8.09
N THR A 81 -7.30 -6.64 8.41
CA THR A 81 -6.29 -7.44 7.69
C THR A 81 -6.52 -8.94 7.84
N TYR A 82 -7.00 -9.39 9.00
CA TYR A 82 -7.32 -10.79 9.23
C TYR A 82 -8.64 -11.20 8.56
N THR A 83 -9.72 -10.44 8.74
CA THR A 83 -11.07 -10.80 8.24
C THR A 83 -11.25 -10.59 6.74
N LYS A 84 -10.44 -9.71 6.12
CA LYS A 84 -10.41 -9.46 4.67
C LYS A 84 -11.79 -9.24 4.06
N PRO A 85 -12.56 -8.23 4.48
CA PRO A 85 -13.95 -8.07 4.06
C PRO A 85 -14.14 -7.94 2.54
N LEU A 86 -13.10 -7.53 1.80
CA LEU A 86 -13.10 -7.48 0.33
C LEU A 86 -12.37 -8.67 -0.33
N GLY A 87 -12.05 -9.72 0.44
CA GLY A 87 -11.43 -10.95 -0.06
C GLY A 87 -9.89 -10.94 -0.05
N TYR A 88 -9.24 -9.84 0.32
CA TYR A 88 -7.77 -9.73 0.43
C TYR A 88 -7.37 -8.71 1.50
N ALA A 89 -6.21 -8.91 2.13
CA ALA A 89 -5.79 -8.13 3.29
C ALA A 89 -5.40 -6.68 2.94
N GLY A 90 -4.84 -6.44 1.75
CA GLY A 90 -4.32 -5.14 1.31
C GLY A 90 -5.34 -4.25 0.64
N ASP A 91 -6.59 -4.23 1.08
CA ASP A 91 -7.64 -3.44 0.47
C ASP A 91 -7.48 -1.91 0.72
N TYR A 92 -8.27 -1.12 -0.02
CA TYR A 92 -8.18 0.35 0.05
C TYR A 92 -8.37 0.91 1.46
N GLN A 93 -9.22 0.30 2.28
CA GLN A 93 -9.49 0.77 3.63
C GLN A 93 -8.35 0.42 4.60
N MET A 94 -7.66 -0.70 4.37
CA MET A 94 -6.41 -1.01 5.08
C MET A 94 -5.37 0.08 4.82
N VAL A 95 -5.21 0.54 3.58
CA VAL A 95 -4.32 1.65 3.24
C VAL A 95 -4.75 2.95 3.93
N ASN A 96 -6.06 3.25 3.96
CA ASN A 96 -6.59 4.40 4.68
C ASN A 96 -6.25 4.35 6.19
N GLN A 97 -6.35 3.16 6.82
CA GLN A 97 -5.97 2.99 8.23
C GLN A 97 -4.47 3.22 8.47
N ILE A 98 -3.60 2.78 7.55
CA ILE A 98 -2.16 3.05 7.63
C ILE A 98 -1.85 4.55 7.56
N MET A 99 -2.63 5.30 6.78
CA MET A 99 -2.39 6.72 6.54
C MET A 99 -3.14 7.65 7.50
N GLY A 100 -4.09 7.12 8.25
CA GLY A 100 -4.91 7.87 9.21
C GLY A 100 -4.30 7.95 10.62
N ASP A 101 -5.11 8.44 11.58
CA ASP A 101 -4.73 8.40 13.01
C ASP A 101 -4.60 6.94 13.47
N PRO A 102 -3.44 6.50 13.94
CA PRO A 102 -3.22 5.11 14.34
C PRO A 102 -3.91 4.76 15.66
N ARG A 103 -4.33 5.74 16.46
CA ARG A 103 -4.96 5.56 17.77
C ARG A 103 -6.45 5.20 17.63
N GLN A 104 -6.73 4.11 16.91
CA GLN A 104 -8.09 3.59 16.71
C GLN A 104 -8.30 2.31 17.51
N GLY A 105 -9.49 2.16 18.09
CA GLY A 105 -9.85 0.99 18.87
C GLY A 105 -10.88 1.30 19.97
N PRO A 106 -11.57 0.29 20.48
CA PRO A 106 -12.67 0.47 21.45
C PRO A 106 -12.18 0.79 22.88
N SER A 107 -10.90 0.65 23.17
CA SER A 107 -10.28 1.01 24.46
C SER A 107 -8.83 1.43 24.23
N THR A 108 -8.21 2.07 25.23
CA THR A 108 -6.78 2.45 25.18
C THR A 108 -5.88 1.24 24.89
N TYR A 109 -6.18 0.08 25.45
CA TYR A 109 -5.42 -1.15 25.15
C TYR A 109 -5.45 -1.50 23.66
N PHE A 110 -6.62 -1.52 23.02
CA PHE A 110 -6.72 -1.83 21.60
C PHE A 110 -6.20 -0.70 20.70
N GLN A 111 -6.21 0.55 21.16
CA GLN A 111 -5.52 1.65 20.48
C GLN A 111 -4.00 1.43 20.50
N ILE A 112 -3.43 0.99 21.62
CA ILE A 112 -1.99 0.65 21.73
C ILE A 112 -1.64 -0.51 20.78
N VAL A 113 -2.45 -1.56 20.77
CA VAL A 113 -2.28 -2.69 19.83
C VAL A 113 -2.31 -2.20 18.37
N ASN A 114 -3.28 -1.36 18.03
CA ASN A 114 -3.42 -0.82 16.68
C ASN A 114 -2.20 0.01 16.28
N VAL A 115 -1.73 0.88 17.17
CA VAL A 115 -0.52 1.68 16.94
C VAL A 115 0.72 0.80 16.78
N ALA A 116 0.85 -0.27 17.57
CA ALA A 116 1.97 -1.20 17.48
C ALA A 116 2.05 -1.88 16.10
N PHE A 117 0.92 -2.37 15.57
CA PHE A 117 0.87 -2.95 14.22
C PHE A 117 1.12 -1.90 13.12
N LEU A 118 0.61 -0.68 13.30
CA LEU A 118 0.84 0.41 12.34
C LEU A 118 2.24 1.03 12.44
N ALA A 119 3.05 0.67 13.45
CA ALA A 119 4.45 1.06 13.59
C ALA A 119 5.43 0.07 12.95
N THR A 120 4.97 -1.07 12.42
CA THR A 120 5.79 -2.09 11.74
C THR A 120 6.49 -1.55 10.49
N ALA A 121 7.56 -2.21 10.04
CA ALA A 121 8.28 -1.84 8.82
C ALA A 121 7.37 -1.90 7.59
N VAL A 122 6.47 -2.87 7.50
CA VAL A 122 5.47 -2.99 6.43
C VAL A 122 4.55 -1.78 6.38
N ALA A 123 4.00 -1.34 7.50
CA ALA A 123 3.14 -0.16 7.54
C ALA A 123 3.92 1.13 7.22
N ARG A 124 5.17 1.26 7.67
CA ARG A 124 6.06 2.35 7.28
C ARG A 124 6.38 2.34 5.79
N ALA A 125 6.64 1.15 5.22
CA ALA A 125 6.87 0.99 3.79
C ALA A 125 5.69 1.47 2.94
N HIS A 126 4.44 1.23 3.39
CA HIS A 126 3.26 1.77 2.72
C HIS A 126 3.22 3.31 2.76
N ARG A 127 3.60 3.94 3.90
CA ARG A 127 3.70 5.41 3.98
C ARG A 127 4.82 5.95 3.07
N ASN A 128 6.00 5.34 3.12
CA ASN A 128 7.13 5.71 2.25
C ASN A 128 6.76 5.59 0.76
N ARG A 129 6.02 4.53 0.40
CA ARG A 129 5.56 4.32 -0.97
C ARG A 129 4.71 5.49 -1.49
N ILE A 130 3.79 6.00 -0.66
CA ILE A 130 2.99 7.17 -1.02
C ILE A 130 3.89 8.39 -1.30
N ASP A 131 4.85 8.67 -0.41
CA ASP A 131 5.76 9.81 -0.57
C ASP A 131 6.66 9.66 -1.82
N ILE A 132 7.18 8.45 -2.07
CA ILE A 132 7.96 8.12 -3.27
C ILE A 132 7.13 8.31 -4.54
N LEU A 133 5.87 7.85 -4.54
CA LEU A 133 4.96 8.01 -5.68
C LEU A 133 4.63 9.48 -5.95
N VAL A 134 4.40 10.30 -4.93
CA VAL A 134 4.18 11.74 -5.08
C VAL A 134 5.39 12.42 -5.73
N GLN A 135 6.60 12.10 -5.26
CA GLN A 135 7.84 12.64 -5.84
C GLN A 135 8.05 12.17 -7.28
N PHE A 136 7.79 10.90 -7.56
CA PHE A 136 7.85 10.32 -8.90
C PHE A 136 6.88 11.02 -9.85
N LEU A 137 5.61 11.15 -9.48
CA LEU A 137 4.58 11.82 -10.29
C LEU A 137 4.95 13.28 -10.55
N SER A 138 5.46 14.01 -9.54
CA SER A 138 5.90 15.40 -9.67
C SER A 138 7.03 15.53 -10.71
N ARG A 139 8.06 14.71 -10.62
CA ARG A 139 9.19 14.70 -11.56
C ARG A 139 8.73 14.42 -13.00
N MET A 140 7.83 13.46 -13.18
CA MET A 140 7.32 13.09 -14.50
C MET A 140 6.39 14.18 -15.08
N ALA A 141 5.57 14.80 -14.24
CA ALA A 141 4.69 15.91 -14.63
C ALA A 141 5.51 17.14 -15.07
N ASP A 142 6.58 17.48 -14.36
CA ASP A 142 7.49 18.57 -14.73
C ASP A 142 8.13 18.33 -16.10
N THR A 143 8.50 17.07 -16.39
CA THR A 143 9.02 16.69 -17.70
C THR A 143 7.99 16.90 -18.82
N ALA A 144 6.73 16.47 -18.59
CA ALA A 144 5.65 16.67 -19.56
C ALA A 144 5.35 18.17 -19.76
N ARG A 145 5.32 18.94 -18.67
CA ARG A 145 5.10 20.39 -18.71
C ARG A 145 6.19 21.13 -19.47
N ALA A 146 7.45 20.77 -19.26
CA ALA A 146 8.57 21.35 -20.02
C ALA A 146 8.47 21.10 -21.53
N GLN A 147 7.76 20.04 -21.92
CA GLN A 147 7.47 19.71 -23.32
C GLN A 147 6.14 20.34 -23.83
N GLY A 148 5.47 21.15 -23.02
CA GLY A 148 4.26 21.87 -23.40
C GLY A 148 3.03 21.00 -23.64
N ARG A 149 2.94 19.84 -23.01
CA ARG A 149 1.85 18.88 -23.21
C ARG A 149 1.23 18.37 -21.90
N PRO A 150 -0.04 17.93 -21.92
CA PRO A 150 -0.68 17.32 -20.76
C PRO A 150 0.10 16.11 -20.25
N PHE A 151 0.10 15.93 -18.94
CA PHE A 151 0.64 14.76 -18.27
C PHE A 151 -0.46 13.70 -18.10
N ARG A 152 -0.31 12.57 -18.77
CA ARG A 152 -1.28 11.47 -18.79
C ARG A 152 -0.78 10.26 -17.99
N VAL A 153 -1.56 9.82 -17.03
CA VAL A 153 -1.21 8.75 -16.09
C VAL A 153 -2.27 7.67 -16.07
N LEU A 154 -1.85 6.41 -16.15
CA LEU A 154 -2.68 5.26 -15.82
C LEU A 154 -2.21 4.65 -14.48
N ASN A 155 -3.10 4.61 -13.51
CA ASN A 155 -2.90 3.94 -12.22
C ASN A 155 -3.70 2.63 -12.19
N VAL A 156 -3.01 1.50 -12.07
CA VAL A 156 -3.61 0.17 -12.06
C VAL A 156 -3.61 -0.43 -10.67
N GLY A 157 -4.79 -0.78 -10.16
CA GLY A 157 -4.99 -1.14 -8.75
C GLY A 157 -4.86 0.09 -7.87
N CYS A 158 -5.64 1.13 -8.20
CA CYS A 158 -5.48 2.46 -7.61
C CYS A 158 -5.83 2.49 -6.11
N GLY A 159 -6.66 1.56 -5.62
CA GLY A 159 -7.12 1.55 -4.23
C GLY A 159 -7.67 2.92 -3.81
N PRO A 160 -7.21 3.51 -2.69
CA PRO A 160 -7.67 4.83 -2.25
C PRO A 160 -7.01 6.00 -3.00
N ALA A 161 -6.01 5.75 -3.85
CA ALA A 161 -5.28 6.76 -4.64
C ALA A 161 -4.77 7.96 -3.80
N ILE A 162 -4.21 7.69 -2.60
CA ILE A 162 -3.78 8.75 -1.66
C ILE A 162 -2.63 9.56 -2.24
N GLU A 163 -1.72 8.93 -2.98
CA GLU A 163 -0.63 9.61 -3.68
C GLU A 163 -1.17 10.60 -4.71
N VAL A 164 -2.24 10.25 -5.43
CA VAL A 164 -2.88 11.17 -6.39
C VAL A 164 -3.56 12.33 -5.66
N GLN A 165 -4.25 12.05 -4.54
CA GLN A 165 -4.87 13.09 -3.72
C GLN A 165 -3.82 14.11 -3.24
N ARG A 166 -2.69 13.65 -2.71
CA ARG A 166 -1.59 14.50 -2.25
C ARG A 166 -0.92 15.25 -3.41
N PHE A 167 -0.69 14.54 -4.52
CA PHE A 167 -0.03 15.13 -5.68
C PHE A 167 -0.83 16.30 -6.25
N ILE A 168 -2.14 16.16 -6.50
CA ILE A 168 -2.96 17.24 -7.09
C ILE A 168 -3.13 18.43 -6.16
N THR A 169 -3.00 18.27 -4.85
CA THR A 169 -3.07 19.38 -3.87
C THR A 169 -1.77 20.15 -3.76
N THR A 170 -0.66 19.55 -4.12
CA THR A 170 0.67 20.15 -3.98
C THR A 170 1.28 20.60 -5.31
N TYR A 171 0.80 20.07 -6.44
CA TYR A 171 1.31 20.43 -7.76
C TYR A 171 0.77 21.79 -8.22
N ALA A 172 1.66 22.62 -8.76
CA ALA A 172 1.39 24.04 -9.02
C ALA A 172 0.27 24.30 -10.04
N ASP A 173 0.06 23.40 -11.00
CA ASP A 173 -0.96 23.55 -12.04
C ASP A 173 -1.66 22.23 -12.39
N PRO A 174 -2.69 21.84 -11.63
CA PRO A 174 -3.42 20.59 -11.85
C PRO A 174 -4.15 20.50 -13.21
N ALA A 175 -4.40 21.59 -13.91
CA ALA A 175 -5.11 21.58 -15.20
C ALA A 175 -4.40 20.75 -16.30
N TRP A 176 -3.09 20.52 -16.15
CA TRP A 176 -2.32 19.71 -17.06
C TRP A 176 -2.37 18.20 -16.76
N LEU A 177 -3.01 17.81 -15.65
CA LEU A 177 -2.99 16.45 -15.13
C LEU A 177 -4.23 15.66 -15.59
N HIS A 178 -3.99 14.52 -16.21
CA HIS A 178 -5.03 13.59 -16.65
C HIS A 178 -4.75 12.21 -16.04
N PHE A 179 -5.65 11.73 -15.20
CA PHE A 179 -5.54 10.44 -14.55
C PHE A 179 -6.62 9.47 -15.01
N GLU A 180 -6.23 8.29 -15.42
CA GLU A 180 -7.07 7.12 -15.54
C GLU A 180 -6.78 6.20 -14.36
N LEU A 181 -7.79 5.98 -13.51
CA LEU A 181 -7.69 5.18 -12.28
C LEU A 181 -8.49 3.89 -12.47
N LEU A 182 -7.81 2.78 -12.33
CA LEU A 182 -8.37 1.48 -12.57
C LEU A 182 -8.27 0.62 -11.31
N ASP A 183 -9.40 0.02 -10.93
CA ASP A 183 -9.46 -0.99 -9.86
C ASP A 183 -10.52 -2.04 -10.19
N PHE A 184 -10.40 -3.24 -9.63
CA PHE A 184 -11.43 -4.26 -9.77
C PHE A 184 -12.56 -4.09 -8.75
N SER A 185 -12.27 -3.44 -7.62
CA SER A 185 -13.19 -3.16 -6.53
C SER A 185 -14.01 -1.91 -6.83
N GLU A 186 -15.33 -2.09 -6.98
CA GLU A 186 -16.26 -0.98 -7.15
C GLU A 186 -16.27 -0.05 -5.92
N GLU A 187 -16.16 -0.63 -4.72
CA GLU A 187 -16.11 0.11 -3.46
C GLU A 187 -14.87 1.01 -3.39
N ALA A 188 -13.70 0.50 -3.79
CA ALA A 188 -12.47 1.29 -3.85
C ALA A 188 -12.59 2.46 -4.85
N LEU A 189 -13.15 2.20 -6.03
CA LEU A 189 -13.36 3.25 -7.05
C LEU A 189 -14.37 4.29 -6.61
N THR A 190 -15.47 3.89 -6.00
CA THR A 190 -16.48 4.83 -5.45
C THR A 190 -15.81 5.74 -4.42
N TRP A 191 -15.12 5.16 -3.44
CA TRP A 191 -14.43 5.92 -2.40
C TRP A 191 -13.39 6.89 -2.99
N SER A 192 -12.52 6.41 -3.87
CA SER A 192 -11.46 7.23 -4.47
C SER A 192 -12.02 8.33 -5.37
N SER A 193 -13.09 8.04 -6.13
CA SER A 193 -13.74 9.04 -7.00
C SER A 193 -14.41 10.15 -6.20
N GLU A 194 -15.15 9.81 -5.16
CA GLU A 194 -15.77 10.79 -4.26
C GLU A 194 -14.70 11.69 -3.63
N ARG A 195 -13.64 11.11 -3.13
CA ARG A 195 -12.56 11.83 -2.45
C ARG A 195 -11.79 12.74 -3.41
N LEU A 196 -11.36 12.23 -4.57
CA LEU A 196 -10.63 12.98 -5.58
C LEU A 196 -11.48 14.11 -6.17
N ASN A 197 -12.76 13.84 -6.46
CA ASN A 197 -13.67 14.88 -6.96
C ASN A 197 -13.91 15.96 -5.90
N SER A 198 -14.06 15.60 -4.64
CA SER A 198 -14.21 16.58 -3.54
C SER A 198 -12.99 17.51 -3.44
N ILE A 199 -11.77 16.94 -3.46
CA ILE A 199 -10.53 17.71 -3.44
C ILE A 199 -10.44 18.60 -4.69
N ASN A 200 -10.64 18.02 -5.88
CA ASN A 200 -10.53 18.70 -7.17
C ASN A 200 -11.49 19.87 -7.28
N ASN A 201 -12.71 19.75 -6.74
CA ASN A 201 -13.70 20.82 -6.74
C ASN A 201 -13.25 22.04 -5.91
N GLY A 202 -12.39 21.85 -4.92
CA GLY A 202 -11.79 22.92 -4.13
C GLY A 202 -10.61 23.62 -4.81
N LEU A 203 -10.07 23.06 -5.92
CA LEU A 203 -8.94 23.63 -6.63
C LEU A 203 -9.39 24.67 -7.67
N THR A 204 -8.58 25.70 -7.89
CA THR A 204 -8.82 26.72 -8.94
C THR A 204 -8.68 26.10 -10.33
N ASN A 205 -7.57 25.38 -10.56
CA ASN A 205 -7.30 24.62 -11.78
C ASN A 205 -7.56 23.14 -11.51
N LYS A 206 -8.34 22.48 -12.36
CA LYS A 206 -8.85 21.13 -12.11
C LYS A 206 -8.13 20.09 -12.95
N ALA A 207 -7.70 19.02 -12.30
CA ALA A 207 -7.24 17.81 -12.97
C ALA A 207 -8.42 17.07 -13.63
N VAL A 208 -8.12 16.25 -14.63
CA VAL A 208 -9.10 15.39 -15.30
C VAL A 208 -8.96 13.97 -14.75
N PHE A 209 -10.08 13.38 -14.32
CA PHE A 209 -10.14 12.01 -13.82
C PHE A 209 -11.08 11.16 -14.66
N GLN A 210 -10.64 9.93 -14.93
CA GLN A 210 -11.46 8.84 -15.46
C GLN A 210 -11.31 7.64 -14.52
N PHE A 211 -12.44 7.05 -14.11
CA PHE A 211 -12.47 5.89 -13.24
C PHE A 211 -13.00 4.69 -14.02
N GLN A 212 -12.26 3.59 -14.00
CA GLN A 212 -12.63 2.40 -14.74
C GLN A 212 -12.57 1.16 -13.85
N ARG A 213 -13.70 0.45 -13.77
CA ARG A 213 -13.72 -0.88 -13.15
C ARG A 213 -13.21 -1.91 -14.12
N ASP A 214 -12.07 -2.53 -13.80
CA ASP A 214 -11.50 -3.59 -14.61
C ASP A 214 -10.64 -4.54 -13.78
N SER A 215 -10.50 -5.76 -14.22
CA SER A 215 -9.63 -6.75 -13.58
C SER A 215 -8.35 -6.94 -14.39
N VAL A 216 -7.28 -7.40 -13.70
CA VAL A 216 -6.02 -7.79 -14.34
C VAL A 216 -6.23 -8.76 -15.51
N HIS A 217 -7.16 -9.72 -15.36
CA HIS A 217 -7.47 -10.71 -16.41
C HIS A 217 -8.10 -10.06 -17.64
N GLN A 218 -8.96 -9.07 -17.45
CA GLN A 218 -9.57 -8.32 -18.54
C GLN A 218 -8.54 -7.42 -19.24
N LEU A 219 -7.69 -6.73 -18.46
CA LEU A 219 -6.58 -5.93 -19.01
C LEU A 219 -5.67 -6.75 -19.92
N ILE A 220 -5.20 -7.91 -19.45
CA ILE A 220 -4.30 -8.78 -20.22
C ILE A 220 -4.99 -9.37 -21.46
N LYS A 221 -6.31 -9.58 -21.42
CA LYS A 221 -7.07 -10.10 -22.57
C LYS A 221 -7.36 -9.05 -23.63
N ARG A 222 -7.35 -7.77 -23.30
CA ARG A 222 -7.53 -6.70 -24.28
C ARG A 222 -6.32 -6.72 -25.23
N ARG A 223 -6.57 -7.03 -26.51
CA ARG A 223 -5.56 -6.86 -27.55
C ARG A 223 -5.26 -5.37 -27.67
N ILE A 224 -4.03 -4.97 -27.37
CA ILE A 224 -3.54 -3.67 -27.75
C ILE A 224 -3.42 -3.75 -29.28
N ALA A 225 -4.14 -2.88 -29.98
CA ALA A 225 -3.98 -2.76 -31.42
C ALA A 225 -2.51 -2.38 -31.69
N ALA A 226 -1.79 -3.31 -32.29
CA ALA A 226 -0.32 -3.33 -32.24
C ALA A 226 0.38 -2.16 -32.95
N ASP A 227 -0.33 -1.21 -33.60
CA ASP A 227 0.32 -0.20 -34.45
C ASP A 227 -0.44 1.13 -34.62
N THR A 228 -1.22 1.56 -33.66
CA THR A 228 -1.78 2.91 -33.72
C THR A 228 -1.08 3.81 -32.71
N ALA A 229 -0.69 5.02 -33.11
CA ALA A 229 -0.19 6.07 -32.22
C ALA A 229 -1.15 6.35 -31.05
N GLN A 230 -2.42 5.99 -31.18
CA GLN A 230 -3.43 6.04 -30.13
C GLN A 230 -3.26 4.98 -29.02
N ALA A 231 -2.47 3.91 -29.26
CA ALA A 231 -2.22 2.88 -28.23
C ALA A 231 -1.20 3.37 -27.16
N ARG A 232 -0.32 4.31 -27.53
CA ARG A 232 0.76 4.84 -26.67
C ARG A 232 0.41 6.25 -26.20
N GLU A 233 -0.48 6.34 -25.24
CA GLU A 233 -1.04 7.63 -24.81
C GLU A 233 -0.52 8.14 -23.46
N PHE A 234 0.02 7.26 -22.60
CA PHE A 234 0.41 7.61 -21.25
C PHE A 234 1.87 8.02 -21.15
N ASP A 235 2.12 9.04 -20.32
CA ASP A 235 3.45 9.42 -19.85
C ASP A 235 3.96 8.42 -18.80
N VAL A 236 3.03 8.01 -17.94
CA VAL A 236 3.28 7.09 -16.84
C VAL A 236 2.19 6.04 -16.78
N VAL A 237 2.59 4.79 -16.61
CA VAL A 237 1.73 3.71 -16.10
C VAL A 237 2.35 3.18 -14.84
N TYR A 238 1.60 3.17 -13.73
CA TYR A 238 2.12 2.59 -12.51
C TYR A 238 1.12 1.66 -11.82
N CYS A 239 1.68 0.72 -11.05
CA CYS A 239 0.94 -0.27 -10.30
C CYS A 239 1.68 -0.52 -8.97
N ALA A 240 1.09 -0.08 -7.85
CA ALA A 240 1.75 -0.09 -6.55
C ALA A 240 0.96 -0.87 -5.51
N GLY A 241 1.43 -2.09 -5.17
CA GLY A 241 0.82 -2.98 -4.16
C GLY A 241 -0.14 -4.03 -4.72
N LEU A 242 -0.18 -4.25 -6.03
CA LEU A 242 -0.98 -5.31 -6.65
C LEU A 242 -0.12 -6.53 -7.03
N PHE A 243 1.14 -6.32 -7.40
CA PHE A 243 2.04 -7.40 -7.85
C PHE A 243 2.28 -8.44 -6.76
N ASP A 244 2.18 -8.05 -5.50
CA ASP A 244 2.28 -8.90 -4.32
C ASP A 244 1.28 -10.09 -4.33
N TYR A 245 0.18 -9.97 -5.07
CA TYR A 245 -0.88 -10.99 -5.18
C TYR A 245 -0.88 -11.74 -6.51
N LEU A 246 0.03 -11.40 -7.43
CA LEU A 246 0.03 -11.92 -8.80
C LEU A 246 1.21 -12.84 -9.06
N SER A 247 0.99 -13.93 -9.80
CA SER A 247 2.07 -14.82 -10.23
C SER A 247 3.05 -14.10 -11.17
N ASP A 248 4.30 -14.59 -11.24
CA ASP A 248 5.35 -14.05 -12.10
C ASP A 248 4.90 -13.91 -13.56
N LYS A 249 4.22 -14.93 -14.06
CA LYS A 249 3.68 -14.94 -15.43
C LYS A 249 2.66 -13.81 -15.67
N VAL A 250 1.84 -13.51 -14.67
CA VAL A 250 0.86 -12.42 -14.75
C VAL A 250 1.55 -11.07 -14.65
N CYS A 251 2.50 -10.91 -13.72
CA CYS A 251 3.30 -9.69 -13.59
C CYS A 251 4.05 -9.35 -14.88
N ALA A 252 4.76 -10.32 -15.48
CA ALA A 252 5.48 -10.11 -16.74
C ALA A 252 4.53 -9.70 -17.89
N LYS A 253 3.36 -10.33 -18.00
CA LYS A 253 2.36 -9.95 -19.00
C LYS A 253 1.78 -8.55 -18.77
N LEU A 254 1.55 -8.18 -17.50
CA LEU A 254 1.09 -6.82 -17.17
C LEU A 254 2.14 -5.78 -17.53
N MET A 255 3.41 -6.00 -17.22
CA MET A 255 4.48 -5.08 -17.59
C MET A 255 4.59 -4.93 -19.11
N GLN A 256 4.45 -6.00 -19.89
CA GLN A 256 4.36 -5.93 -21.36
C GLN A 256 3.15 -5.10 -21.81
N HIS A 257 2.00 -5.28 -21.16
CA HIS A 257 0.80 -4.50 -21.44
C HIS A 257 1.00 -3.02 -21.11
N PHE A 258 1.64 -2.71 -19.99
CA PHE A 258 1.92 -1.33 -19.57
C PHE A 258 2.86 -0.63 -20.53
N THR A 259 3.99 -1.25 -20.88
CA THR A 259 4.97 -0.65 -21.81
C THR A 259 4.39 -0.40 -23.19
N ALA A 260 3.43 -1.24 -23.66
CA ALA A 260 2.75 -1.02 -24.92
C ALA A 260 1.78 0.18 -24.91
N ARG A 261 1.35 0.65 -23.73
CA ARG A 261 0.48 1.83 -23.57
C ARG A 261 1.27 3.12 -23.26
N ILE A 262 2.54 2.99 -22.91
CA ILE A 262 3.42 4.11 -22.60
C ILE A 262 4.04 4.62 -23.90
N ARG A 263 4.03 5.94 -24.07
CA ARG A 263 4.71 6.57 -25.19
C ARG A 263 6.24 6.46 -25.08
N HIS A 264 6.96 6.70 -26.17
CA HIS A 264 8.42 6.78 -26.16
C HIS A 264 8.89 7.86 -25.19
N GLY A 265 9.87 7.54 -24.35
CA GLY A 265 10.37 8.40 -23.27
C GLY A 265 9.45 8.48 -22.05
N GLY A 266 8.32 7.77 -22.03
CA GLY A 266 7.48 7.63 -20.85
C GLY A 266 7.96 6.51 -19.92
N THR A 267 7.36 6.37 -18.75
CA THR A 267 7.89 5.53 -17.67
C THR A 267 6.84 4.60 -17.07
N MET A 268 7.22 3.36 -16.85
CA MET A 268 6.50 2.40 -16.02
C MET A 268 7.10 2.39 -14.62
N LEU A 269 6.25 2.35 -13.57
CA LEU A 269 6.67 2.08 -12.19
C LEU A 269 5.82 0.97 -11.58
N VAL A 270 6.46 -0.07 -11.07
CA VAL A 270 5.79 -1.17 -10.37
C VAL A 270 6.49 -1.47 -9.05
N THR A 271 5.75 -1.99 -8.07
CA THR A 271 6.30 -2.32 -6.74
C THR A 271 5.96 -3.74 -6.34
N ASN A 272 6.80 -4.29 -5.45
CA ASN A 272 6.55 -5.57 -4.79
C ASN A 272 7.13 -5.56 -3.37
N VAL A 273 6.54 -6.34 -2.46
CA VAL A 273 7.12 -6.55 -1.14
C VAL A 273 8.35 -7.45 -1.25
N HIS A 274 9.45 -7.02 -0.59
CA HIS A 274 10.75 -7.68 -0.66
C HIS A 274 10.74 -9.05 0.03
N LEU A 275 11.58 -9.95 -0.46
CA LEU A 275 11.76 -11.31 0.10
C LEU A 275 12.18 -11.28 1.58
N ASP A 276 13.01 -10.32 1.97
CA ASP A 276 13.53 -10.15 3.33
C ASP A 276 12.63 -9.27 4.21
N ASN A 277 11.32 -9.22 3.93
CA ASN A 277 10.38 -8.51 4.79
C ASN A 277 10.45 -9.05 6.23
N PRO A 278 10.84 -8.21 7.23
CA PRO A 278 11.04 -8.67 8.60
C PRO A 278 9.77 -9.12 9.30
N GLU A 279 8.60 -8.66 8.85
CA GLU A 279 7.31 -9.04 9.45
C GLU A 279 6.60 -10.17 8.70
N LYS A 280 7.27 -10.84 7.76
CA LYS A 280 6.66 -11.90 6.93
C LYS A 280 5.93 -12.95 7.77
N SER A 281 6.59 -13.51 8.78
CA SER A 281 5.98 -14.56 9.59
C SER A 281 4.83 -14.05 10.45
N THR A 282 4.94 -12.84 11.00
CA THR A 282 3.83 -12.20 11.71
C THR A 282 2.62 -11.98 10.79
N MET A 283 2.85 -11.52 9.57
CA MET A 283 1.78 -11.34 8.57
C MET A 283 1.10 -12.67 8.25
N GLU A 284 1.87 -13.73 7.98
CA GLU A 284 1.34 -15.03 7.58
C GLU A 284 0.70 -15.80 8.73
N HIS A 285 1.31 -15.81 9.93
CA HIS A 285 0.81 -16.59 11.07
C HIS A 285 -0.32 -15.89 11.84
N VAL A 286 -0.22 -14.57 12.02
CA VAL A 286 -1.18 -13.83 12.84
C VAL A 286 -2.32 -13.25 12.01
N LEU A 287 -2.02 -12.70 10.83
CA LEU A 287 -2.99 -11.98 9.98
C LEU A 287 -3.47 -12.81 8.78
N GLU A 288 -2.89 -13.99 8.54
CA GLU A 288 -3.10 -14.77 7.30
C GLU A 288 -2.90 -13.92 6.04
N TRP A 289 -1.99 -12.98 6.11
CA TRP A 289 -1.69 -12.08 5.02
C TRP A 289 -0.52 -12.64 4.20
N TYR A 290 -0.85 -13.41 3.17
CA TYR A 290 0.11 -14.05 2.27
C TYR A 290 0.38 -13.19 1.05
N LEU A 291 1.68 -13.03 0.73
CA LEU A 291 2.15 -12.30 -0.45
C LEU A 291 3.12 -13.15 -1.26
N ILE A 292 3.30 -12.77 -2.52
CA ILE A 292 4.37 -13.30 -3.37
C ILE A 292 5.52 -12.32 -3.28
N TYR A 293 6.51 -12.65 -2.46
CA TYR A 293 7.67 -11.81 -2.19
C TYR A 293 8.68 -11.87 -3.34
N ARG A 294 9.29 -10.73 -3.68
CA ARG A 294 10.31 -10.63 -4.75
C ARG A 294 11.40 -9.65 -4.37
N ASP A 295 12.66 -10.03 -4.61
CA ASP A 295 13.81 -9.13 -4.54
C ASP A 295 14.01 -8.36 -5.86
N GLN A 296 15.03 -7.51 -5.92
CA GLN A 296 15.34 -6.74 -7.12
C GLN A 296 15.73 -7.67 -8.29
N ALA A 297 16.48 -8.74 -8.03
CA ALA A 297 16.90 -9.69 -9.07
C ALA A 297 15.71 -10.38 -9.71
N LYS A 298 14.76 -10.82 -8.88
CA LYS A 298 13.52 -11.42 -9.34
C LYS A 298 12.66 -10.42 -10.11
N MET A 299 12.51 -9.20 -9.62
CA MET A 299 11.79 -8.14 -10.35
C MET A 299 12.44 -7.82 -11.68
N ALA A 300 13.77 -7.73 -11.75
CA ALA A 300 14.51 -7.53 -13.00
C ALA A 300 14.24 -8.64 -14.03
N SER A 301 14.16 -9.90 -13.58
CA SER A 301 13.88 -11.04 -14.45
C SER A 301 12.50 -11.04 -15.08
N LEU A 302 11.57 -10.23 -14.57
CA LEU A 302 10.20 -10.11 -15.06
C LEU A 302 10.01 -8.93 -16.03
N LEU A 303 11.02 -8.07 -16.18
CA LEU A 303 10.94 -6.91 -17.07
C LEU A 303 10.72 -7.34 -18.54
N PRO A 304 10.04 -6.53 -19.34
CA PRO A 304 9.85 -6.82 -20.75
C PRO A 304 11.18 -6.99 -21.51
N LEU A 305 11.20 -7.91 -22.45
CA LEU A 305 12.38 -8.14 -23.30
C LEU A 305 12.79 -6.85 -24.03
N GLY A 306 14.08 -6.57 -24.06
CA GLY A 306 14.62 -5.38 -24.71
C GLY A 306 14.63 -4.13 -23.82
N THR A 307 14.18 -4.23 -22.55
CA THR A 307 14.30 -3.13 -21.60
C THR A 307 15.76 -2.85 -21.28
N THR A 308 16.27 -1.69 -21.68
CA THR A 308 17.67 -1.27 -21.48
C THR A 308 17.82 -0.17 -20.42
N ASP A 309 16.80 0.67 -20.25
CA ASP A 309 16.81 1.78 -19.30
C ASP A 309 15.83 1.48 -18.16
N HIS A 310 16.39 1.03 -17.03
CA HIS A 310 15.62 0.71 -15.83
C HIS A 310 16.41 0.93 -14.55
N LYS A 311 15.70 1.20 -13.48
CA LYS A 311 16.24 1.35 -12.14
C LYS A 311 15.44 0.48 -11.16
N LEU A 312 16.14 -0.34 -10.36
CA LEU A 312 15.56 -1.09 -9.25
C LEU A 312 16.17 -0.63 -7.94
N TRP A 313 15.33 -0.41 -6.95
CA TRP A 313 15.77 -0.05 -5.61
C TRP A 313 14.79 -0.55 -4.55
N VAL A 314 15.19 -0.49 -3.31
CA VAL A 314 14.35 -0.81 -2.15
C VAL A 314 14.15 0.47 -1.34
N ASP A 315 12.98 0.63 -0.72
CA ASP A 315 12.70 1.77 0.14
C ASP A 315 13.54 1.74 1.44
N ALA A 316 13.53 2.82 2.20
CA ALA A 316 14.34 2.96 3.41
C ALA A 316 14.04 1.91 4.50
N THR A 317 12.89 1.23 4.44
CA THR A 317 12.57 0.14 5.38
C THR A 317 13.11 -1.23 4.95
N GLY A 318 13.57 -1.36 3.72
CA GLY A 318 13.95 -2.65 3.13
C GLY A 318 12.77 -3.51 2.67
N VAL A 319 11.54 -3.03 2.77
CA VAL A 319 10.33 -3.83 2.54
C VAL A 319 9.79 -3.71 1.11
N ASN A 320 9.77 -2.51 0.51
CA ASN A 320 9.24 -2.34 -0.84
C ASN A 320 10.33 -2.27 -1.90
N VAL A 321 10.27 -3.17 -2.87
CA VAL A 321 11.05 -3.10 -4.12
C VAL A 321 10.29 -2.24 -5.13
N PHE A 322 11.01 -1.36 -5.80
CA PHE A 322 10.53 -0.54 -6.90
C PHE A 322 11.28 -0.91 -8.18
N ALA A 323 10.56 -0.98 -9.29
CA ALA A 323 11.13 -1.10 -10.62
C ALA A 323 10.59 0.05 -11.50
N GLU A 324 11.44 0.98 -11.85
CA GLU A 324 11.19 2.09 -12.77
C GLU A 324 11.82 1.76 -14.12
N VAL A 325 11.04 1.84 -15.19
CA VAL A 325 11.44 1.45 -16.54
C VAL A 325 11.07 2.56 -17.52
N THR A 326 12.05 3.10 -18.24
CA THR A 326 11.81 4.04 -19.34
C THR A 326 11.55 3.28 -20.64
N VAL A 327 10.47 3.64 -21.34
CA VAL A 327 10.10 3.03 -22.62
C VAL A 327 10.80 3.77 -23.76
N THR A 328 11.70 3.09 -24.43
CA THR A 328 12.47 3.59 -25.59
C THR A 328 11.79 3.28 -26.92
#